data_2f1f1a2c2cbcf2c3e9bcda072719bebf
#
_entry.id   2f1f1a2c2cbcf2c3e9bcda072719bebf
#
_cell.length_a   1.000
_cell.length_b   1.000
_cell.length_c   1.000
_cell.angle_alpha   90.00
_cell.angle_beta   90.00
_cell.angle_gamma   90.00
#
_symmetry.space_group_name_H-M   'P 1'
#
loop_
_entity.id
_entity.type
_entity.pdbx_description
1 polymer ?
#
loop_
_entity_poly.entity_id
_entity_poly.type
_entity_poly.pdbx_seq_one_letter_code
_entity_poly.pdbx_strand_id
1 'polypeptide(L)'
;MAERHDEVRILAFVPIEMQGRLRQQLAPLGVVIDFINNSRELSRIALSHGSYQVALMPAELPDNGWWTLWSQVTLLHPRPEVLVYAHTASFQLWSGVLEVGGHDVIVEPFTDEEIQGAVLRAARSFEQRCSNDKGNE
;
A
#
# COMPACT_ATOMS: atom_id res chain seq x y z
N MET A 1 1.79 10.87 24.54
CA MET A 1 1.65 10.73 24.22
C MET A 1 1.30 10.53 23.36
N ALA A 2 1.17 10.64 23.27
CA ALA A 2 0.95 10.63 22.53
C ALA A 2 0.69 10.15 21.79
N GLU A 3 0.37 9.94 21.34
CA GLU A 3 0.04 9.52 20.64
C GLU A 3 0.41 8.90 19.77
N ARG A 4 0.52 7.96 19.48
CA ARG A 4 0.87 7.39 18.65
C ARG A 4 -0.04 6.99 17.70
N HIS A 5 -1.02 7.31 17.46
CA HIS A 5 -1.86 7.15 16.36
C HIS A 5 -1.12 7.47 15.08
N ASP A 6 0.11 7.78 15.23
CA ASP A 6 0.98 8.01 14.11
C ASP A 6 1.56 6.77 13.54
N GLU A 7 1.25 5.62 14.10
CA GLU A 7 1.78 4.38 13.61
C GLU A 7 1.20 4.08 12.23
N VAL A 8 2.08 3.96 11.25
CA VAL A 8 1.66 3.66 9.89
C VAL A 8 1.58 2.16 9.71
N ARG A 9 0.45 1.68 9.26
CA ARG A 9 0.22 0.27 8.99
C ARG A 9 0.16 0.05 7.49
N ILE A 10 0.95 -0.90 7.02
CA ILE A 10 1.09 -1.19 5.60
C ILE A 10 0.63 -2.60 5.33
N LEU A 11 -0.23 -2.75 4.33
CA LEU A 11 -0.62 -4.04 3.82
C LEU A 11 0.21 -4.30 2.59
N ALA A 12 1.06 -5.34 2.61
CA ALA A 12 2.00 -5.56 1.53
C ALA A 12 1.75 -6.92 0.86
N PHE A 13 1.43 -6.86 -0.42
CA PHE A 13 1.27 -8.05 -1.25
C PHE A 13 2.57 -8.24 -2.01
N VAL A 14 3.53 -8.96 -1.41
CA VAL A 14 4.84 -9.19 -1.99
C VAL A 14 5.23 -10.64 -1.82
N PRO A 15 6.00 -11.20 -2.77
CA PRO A 15 6.45 -12.57 -2.63
C PRO A 15 7.40 -12.72 -1.44
N ILE A 16 7.49 -13.94 -0.94
CA ILE A 16 8.25 -14.18 0.27
C ILE A 16 9.71 -13.77 0.12
N GLU A 17 10.26 -13.83 -1.09
CA GLU A 17 11.64 -13.45 -1.34
C GLU A 17 11.89 -11.96 -1.10
N MET A 18 10.86 -11.14 -1.24
CA MET A 18 10.98 -9.70 -1.07
C MET A 18 10.67 -9.23 0.34
N GLN A 19 10.03 -10.09 1.13
CA GLN A 19 9.51 -9.64 2.42
C GLN A 19 10.61 -9.20 3.38
N GLY A 20 11.70 -9.98 3.45
CA GLY A 20 12.80 -9.64 4.35
C GLY A 20 13.45 -8.32 4.00
N ARG A 21 13.70 -8.12 2.71
CA ARG A 21 14.32 -6.88 2.26
C ARG A 21 13.42 -5.68 2.52
N LEU A 22 12.14 -5.82 2.21
CA LEU A 22 11.19 -4.72 2.42
C LEU A 22 11.09 -4.38 3.89
N ARG A 23 11.08 -5.39 4.75
CA ARG A 23 11.03 -5.16 6.18
C ARG A 23 12.26 -4.37 6.65
N GLN A 24 13.44 -4.73 6.13
CA GLN A 24 14.64 -3.99 6.48
C GLN A 24 14.62 -2.57 5.97
N GLN A 25 14.13 -2.38 4.75
CA GLN A 25 14.10 -1.05 4.14
C GLN A 25 13.18 -0.10 4.90
N LEU A 26 12.11 -0.62 5.45
CA LEU A 26 11.12 0.21 6.13
C LEU A 26 11.30 0.23 7.65
N ALA A 27 12.23 -0.55 8.18
CA ALA A 27 12.45 -0.59 9.63
C ALA A 27 12.73 0.79 10.24
N PRO A 28 13.55 1.65 9.60
CA PRO A 28 13.81 2.97 10.20
C PRO A 28 12.57 3.84 10.38
N LEU A 29 11.51 3.56 9.67
CA LEU A 29 10.29 4.35 9.76
C LEU A 29 9.39 3.92 10.93
N GLY A 30 9.66 2.77 11.51
CA GLY A 30 8.84 2.28 12.62
C GLY A 30 7.44 1.87 12.21
N VAL A 31 7.25 1.48 10.95
CA VAL A 31 5.94 1.09 10.46
C VAL A 31 5.62 -0.37 10.80
N VAL A 32 4.35 -0.69 10.81
CA VAL A 32 3.87 -2.06 10.97
C VAL A 32 3.50 -2.58 9.58
N ILE A 33 4.04 -3.73 9.20
CA ILE A 33 3.78 -4.32 7.90
C ILE A 33 3.12 -5.68 8.07
N ASP A 34 1.97 -5.84 7.44
CA ASP A 34 1.31 -7.15 7.36
C ASP A 34 1.45 -7.65 5.93
N PHE A 35 2.10 -8.80 5.77
CA PHE A 35 2.32 -9.38 4.46
C PHE A 35 1.21 -10.35 4.13
N ILE A 36 0.75 -10.30 2.88
CA ILE A 36 -0.24 -11.25 2.37
C ILE A 36 0.26 -11.85 1.06
N ASN A 37 -0.20 -13.05 0.76
CA ASN A 37 0.21 -13.75 -0.45
C ASN A 37 -0.94 -14.03 -1.39
N ASN A 38 -2.18 -13.84 -0.94
CA ASN A 38 -3.33 -14.12 -1.79
C ASN A 38 -4.53 -13.32 -1.27
N SER A 39 -5.59 -13.31 -2.10
CA SER A 39 -6.77 -12.52 -1.77
C SER A 39 -7.56 -13.10 -0.59
N ARG A 40 -7.41 -14.40 -0.33
CA ARG A 40 -8.08 -15.00 0.82
C ARG A 40 -7.54 -14.44 2.13
N GLU A 41 -6.22 -14.28 2.19
CA GLU A 41 -5.60 -13.67 3.37
C GLU A 41 -6.05 -12.24 3.55
N LEU A 42 -6.19 -11.52 2.44
CA LEU A 42 -6.66 -10.14 2.50
C LEU A 42 -8.07 -10.08 3.09
N SER A 43 -8.96 -10.95 2.65
CA SER A 43 -10.33 -10.96 3.16
C SER A 43 -10.35 -11.20 4.67
N ARG A 44 -9.53 -12.14 5.13
CA ARG A 44 -9.47 -12.45 6.56
C ARG A 44 -8.95 -11.27 7.37
N ILE A 45 -7.91 -10.62 6.87
CA ILE A 45 -7.33 -9.47 7.54
C ILE A 45 -8.32 -8.30 7.58
N ALA A 46 -9.04 -8.09 6.49
CA ALA A 46 -10.01 -7.01 6.43
C ALA A 46 -11.11 -7.17 7.47
N LEU A 47 -11.46 -8.40 7.80
CA LEU A 47 -12.50 -8.67 8.80
C LEU A 47 -11.97 -8.57 10.22
N SER A 48 -10.68 -8.82 10.43
CA SER A 48 -10.11 -8.95 11.76
C SER A 48 -9.44 -7.71 12.30
N HIS A 49 -8.93 -6.88 11.42
CA HIS A 49 -8.05 -5.79 11.83
C HIS A 49 -8.60 -4.46 11.40
N GLY A 50 -8.05 -3.44 11.96
CA GLY A 50 -8.46 -2.12 11.62
C GLY A 50 -7.94 -1.66 10.27
N SER A 51 -7.66 -0.40 10.19
CA SER A 51 -7.33 0.22 8.93
C SER A 51 -5.84 0.15 8.61
N TYR A 52 -5.55 0.20 7.33
CA TYR A 52 -4.20 0.37 6.82
C TYR A 52 -4.13 1.71 6.10
N GLN A 53 -3.03 2.40 6.29
CA GLN A 53 -2.84 3.67 5.60
C GLN A 53 -2.32 3.47 4.19
N VAL A 54 -1.52 2.43 3.97
CA VAL A 54 -0.85 2.19 2.70
C VAL A 54 -1.00 0.74 2.32
N ALA A 55 -1.25 0.48 1.03
CA ALA A 55 -1.23 -0.87 0.47
C ALA A 55 -0.21 -0.92 -0.64
N LEU A 56 0.67 -1.92 -0.61
CA LEU A 56 1.69 -2.12 -1.64
C LEU A 56 1.33 -3.34 -2.46
N MET A 57 1.15 -3.16 -3.77
CA MET A 57 0.66 -4.20 -4.65
C MET A 57 1.53 -4.33 -5.90
N PRO A 58 1.67 -5.55 -6.45
CA PRO A 58 2.40 -5.71 -7.71
C PRO A 58 1.57 -5.20 -8.88
N ALA A 59 2.26 -4.74 -9.91
CA ALA A 59 1.59 -4.26 -11.12
C ALA A 59 0.99 -5.40 -11.91
N GLU A 60 1.57 -6.58 -11.82
CA GLU A 60 1.15 -7.72 -12.61
C GLU A 60 0.91 -8.93 -11.73
N LEU A 61 -0.21 -9.56 -11.94
CA LEU A 61 -0.55 -10.82 -11.31
C LEU A 61 -1.16 -11.72 -12.38
N PRO A 62 -0.91 -13.03 -12.30
CA PRO A 62 -1.50 -13.94 -13.29
C PRO A 62 -3.01 -14.00 -13.20
N ASP A 63 -3.65 -14.31 -14.30
CA ASP A 63 -5.08 -14.60 -14.37
C ASP A 63 -5.96 -13.47 -13.86
N ASN A 64 -5.59 -12.24 -14.21
CA ASN A 64 -6.36 -11.07 -13.79
C ASN A 64 -6.47 -10.91 -12.28
N GLY A 65 -5.57 -11.56 -11.55
CA GLY A 65 -5.57 -11.47 -10.09
C GLY A 65 -5.42 -10.05 -9.59
N TRP A 66 -4.81 -9.19 -10.41
CA TRP A 66 -4.63 -7.80 -10.04
C TRP A 66 -5.97 -7.10 -9.78
N TRP A 67 -6.95 -7.32 -10.67
CA TRP A 67 -8.26 -6.69 -10.50
C TRP A 67 -8.98 -7.21 -9.27
N THR A 68 -8.87 -8.50 -9.01
CA THR A 68 -9.48 -9.08 -7.81
C THR A 68 -8.88 -8.45 -6.56
N LEU A 69 -7.55 -8.37 -6.52
CA LEU A 69 -6.86 -7.81 -5.37
C LEU A 69 -7.19 -6.33 -5.21
N TRP A 70 -7.16 -5.58 -6.32
CA TRP A 70 -7.48 -4.16 -6.30
C TRP A 70 -8.88 -3.92 -5.75
N SER A 71 -9.85 -4.69 -6.24
CA SER A 71 -11.23 -4.54 -5.79
C SER A 71 -11.36 -4.74 -4.30
N GLN A 72 -10.66 -5.74 -3.77
CA GLN A 72 -10.74 -6.01 -2.34
C GLN A 72 -10.06 -4.93 -1.51
N VAL A 73 -8.93 -4.43 -1.98
CA VAL A 73 -8.21 -3.37 -1.26
C VAL A 73 -9.06 -2.10 -1.21
N THR A 74 -9.73 -1.77 -2.30
CA THR A 74 -10.54 -0.56 -2.34
C THR A 74 -11.81 -0.66 -1.50
N LEU A 75 -12.19 -1.86 -1.09
CA LEU A 75 -13.32 -2.04 -0.20
C LEU A 75 -12.94 -1.89 1.27
N LEU A 76 -11.66 -1.84 1.57
CA LEU A 76 -11.23 -1.59 2.95
C LEU A 76 -11.69 -0.19 3.36
N HIS A 77 -12.06 -0.07 4.61
CA HIS A 77 -12.59 1.19 5.09
C HIS A 77 -11.89 1.60 6.39
N PRO A 78 -11.23 2.75 6.40
CA PRO A 78 -11.04 3.67 5.26
C PRO A 78 -10.10 3.06 4.21
N ARG A 79 -10.25 3.52 2.97
CA ARG A 79 -9.47 2.97 1.87
C ARG A 79 -8.00 3.41 1.98
N PRO A 80 -7.05 2.48 1.91
CA PRO A 80 -5.64 2.87 1.96
C PRO A 80 -5.18 3.53 0.67
N GLU A 81 -4.10 4.26 0.75
CA GLU A 81 -3.43 4.74 -0.45
C GLU A 81 -2.64 3.58 -1.04
N VAL A 82 -2.77 3.38 -2.34
CA VAL A 82 -2.17 2.22 -2.99
C VAL A 82 -0.91 2.60 -3.74
N LEU A 83 0.18 1.89 -3.42
CA LEU A 83 1.42 1.98 -4.16
C LEU A 83 1.57 0.72 -4.98
N VAL A 84 1.92 0.87 -6.26
CA VAL A 84 2.09 -0.25 -7.16
C VAL A 84 3.56 -0.38 -7.49
N TYR A 85 4.13 -1.59 -7.40
CA TYR A 85 5.51 -1.81 -7.78
C TYR A 85 5.57 -2.66 -9.05
N ALA A 86 6.59 -2.38 -9.89
CA ALA A 86 6.73 -3.02 -11.18
C ALA A 86 8.20 -3.14 -11.54
N HIS A 87 8.53 -4.10 -12.42
CA HIS A 87 9.89 -4.25 -12.92
C HIS A 87 10.27 -3.13 -13.88
N THR A 88 9.30 -2.67 -14.66
CA THR A 88 9.54 -1.56 -15.58
C THR A 88 8.40 -0.56 -15.44
N ALA A 89 8.75 0.70 -15.58
CA ALA A 89 7.75 1.76 -15.56
C ALA A 89 7.45 2.17 -16.99
N SER A 90 6.18 2.38 -17.27
CA SER A 90 5.75 2.95 -18.53
C SER A 90 4.73 4.01 -18.23
N PHE A 91 4.58 4.93 -19.16
CA PHE A 91 3.56 5.96 -19.03
C PHE A 91 2.18 5.33 -18.92
N GLN A 92 1.94 4.27 -19.68
CA GLN A 92 0.64 3.59 -19.66
C GLN A 92 0.35 2.99 -18.29
N LEU A 93 1.35 2.34 -17.69
CA LEU A 93 1.15 1.76 -16.36
C LEU A 93 0.88 2.86 -15.34
N TRP A 94 1.69 3.90 -15.36
CA TRP A 94 1.56 4.98 -14.39
C TRP A 94 0.21 5.67 -14.51
N SER A 95 -0.19 5.99 -15.76
CA SER A 95 -1.49 6.61 -16.00
C SER A 95 -2.63 5.73 -15.56
N GLY A 96 -2.54 4.43 -15.85
CA GLY A 96 -3.60 3.49 -15.48
C GLY A 96 -3.77 3.38 -13.98
N VAL A 97 -2.66 3.35 -13.25
CA VAL A 97 -2.72 3.27 -11.79
C VAL A 97 -3.39 4.52 -11.21
N LEU A 98 -2.98 5.69 -11.69
CA LEU A 98 -3.58 6.94 -11.21
C LEU A 98 -5.04 7.04 -11.57
N GLU A 99 -5.40 6.55 -12.75
CA GLU A 99 -6.77 6.62 -13.25
C GLU A 99 -7.73 5.83 -12.38
N VAL A 100 -7.28 4.69 -11.84
CA VAL A 100 -8.14 3.88 -10.98
C VAL A 100 -8.01 4.26 -9.50
N GLY A 101 -7.30 5.34 -9.21
CA GLY A 101 -7.23 5.86 -7.86
C GLY A 101 -6.02 5.42 -7.06
N GLY A 102 -5.00 4.86 -7.72
CA GLY A 102 -3.75 4.55 -7.05
C GLY A 102 -2.94 5.79 -6.76
N HIS A 103 -2.00 5.68 -5.82
CA HIS A 103 -1.21 6.82 -5.40
C HIS A 103 0.03 7.01 -6.26
N ASP A 104 0.78 5.94 -6.51
CA ASP A 104 2.04 6.06 -7.23
C ASP A 104 2.52 4.70 -7.68
N VAL A 105 3.52 4.71 -8.56
CA VAL A 105 4.18 3.51 -9.05
C VAL A 105 5.65 3.59 -8.70
N ILE A 106 6.22 2.51 -8.15
CA ILE A 106 7.66 2.43 -7.89
C ILE A 106 8.24 1.27 -8.68
N VAL A 107 9.48 1.44 -9.13
CA VAL A 107 10.12 0.49 -10.03
C VAL A 107 11.16 -0.31 -9.29
N GLU A 108 11.12 -1.64 -9.47
CA GLU A 108 12.11 -2.53 -8.86
C GLU A 108 13.37 -2.57 -9.70
N PRO A 109 14.53 -2.72 -9.08
CA PRO A 109 14.72 -2.70 -7.64
C PRO A 109 14.70 -1.27 -7.12
N PHE A 110 13.98 -1.06 -6.05
CA PHE A 110 13.91 0.29 -5.48
C PHE A 110 14.90 0.42 -4.33
N THR A 111 15.42 1.64 -4.16
CA THR A 111 16.33 1.92 -3.07
C THR A 111 15.56 2.12 -1.77
N ASP A 112 16.30 2.11 -0.67
CA ASP A 112 15.69 2.39 0.63
C ASP A 112 14.99 3.74 0.61
N GLU A 113 15.64 4.74 0.03
CA GLU A 113 15.08 6.09 -0.02
C GLU A 113 13.81 6.15 -0.86
N GLU A 114 13.80 5.42 -1.96
CA GLU A 114 12.62 5.43 -2.84
C GLU A 114 11.40 4.85 -2.15
N ILE A 115 11.57 3.68 -1.53
CA ILE A 115 10.42 3.05 -0.89
C ILE A 115 10.00 3.79 0.37
N GLN A 116 10.96 4.28 1.15
CA GLN A 116 10.63 5.06 2.33
C GLN A 116 9.88 6.33 1.98
N GLY A 117 10.36 7.04 0.96
CA GLY A 117 9.71 8.26 0.51
C GLY A 117 8.30 8.01 0.00
N ALA A 118 8.13 6.94 -0.80
CA ALA A 118 6.81 6.61 -1.33
C ALA A 118 5.82 6.29 -0.21
N VAL A 119 6.26 5.51 0.77
CA VAL A 119 5.41 5.13 1.90
C VAL A 119 5.01 6.36 2.70
N LEU A 120 5.97 7.25 2.98
CA LEU A 120 5.68 8.43 3.78
C LEU A 120 4.72 9.37 3.05
N ARG A 121 4.90 9.55 1.74
CA ARG A 121 3.97 10.39 0.97
C ARG A 121 2.58 9.80 0.94
N ALA A 122 2.49 8.47 0.76
CA ALA A 122 1.20 7.81 0.74
C ALA A 122 0.50 7.91 2.10
N ALA A 123 1.24 7.72 3.18
CA ALA A 123 0.67 7.82 4.53
C ALA A 123 0.18 9.23 4.80
N ARG A 124 0.94 10.23 4.35
CA ARG A 124 0.53 11.63 4.52
C ARG A 124 -0.75 11.92 3.73
N SER A 125 -0.82 11.40 2.51
CA SER A 125 -2.02 11.57 1.69
C SER A 125 -3.24 10.94 2.35
N PHE A 126 -3.06 9.77 2.93
CA PHE A 126 -4.14 9.09 3.66
C PHE A 126 -4.63 9.96 4.82
N GLU A 127 -3.70 10.51 5.59
CA GLU A 127 -4.06 11.33 6.74
C GLU A 127 -4.81 12.59 6.32
N GLN A 128 -4.37 13.21 5.24
CA GLN A 128 -5.03 14.41 4.74
C GLN A 128 -6.45 14.11 4.27
N ARG A 129 -6.63 12.98 3.60
CA ARG A 129 -7.97 12.57 3.16
C ARG A 129 -8.90 12.37 4.34
N CYS A 130 -8.42 11.68 5.36
CA CYS A 130 -9.24 11.41 6.54
C CYS A 130 -9.57 12.69 7.29
N SER A 131 -8.62 13.62 7.37
CA SER A 131 -8.86 14.90 8.03
C SER A 131 -9.89 15.73 7.27
N ASN A 132 -9.81 15.72 5.93
CA ASN A 132 -10.76 16.45 5.11
C ASN A 132 -12.15 15.90 5.27
N ASP A 133 -12.29 14.58 5.33
CA ASP A 133 -13.59 13.96 5.54
C ASP A 133 -14.20 14.38 6.85
N LYS A 134 -13.39 14.42 7.91
CA LYS A 134 -13.88 14.85 9.21
C LYS A 134 -14.24 16.32 9.19
N GLY A 135 -13.48 17.12 8.47
CA GLY A 135 -13.73 18.55 8.39
C GLY A 135 -15.03 18.90 7.66
N ASN A 136 -15.52 17.97 6.85
CA ASN A 136 -16.72 18.22 6.06
C ASN A 136 -18.01 17.84 6.77
N GLU A 137 -17.89 17.37 7.98
CA GLU A 137 -19.09 17.04 8.76
C GLU A 137 -19.63 18.26 9.52
#